data_3c57fdbeddd6241dfc5c5ec8d330a49c
#
_entry.id   3c57fdbeddd6241dfc5c5ec8d330a49c
#
_cell.length_a   1.000
_cell.length_b   1.000
_cell.length_c   1.000
_cell.angle_alpha   90.00
_cell.angle_beta   90.00
_cell.angle_gamma   90.00
#
_symmetry.space_group_name_H-M   'P 1'
#
loop_
_entity.id
_entity.type
_entity.pdbx_description
1 polymer ?
#
loop_
_entity_poly.entity_id
_entity_poly.type
_entity_poly.pdbx_seq_one_letter_code
_entity_poly.pdbx_strand_id
1 'polypeptide(L)'
;MPTNDINPVFKYQNNQWVKQDAFRFENGQWIKISTKTVDTYTVNWSTNATHGSFYEITIGDSGSHTEGSGSVTCTVNGGYSVLIYAGSTGNPENPGVTDIEYIVKDSSENELLHNSESSASSVSFYLPSGYNSYIITIYV
;
A
#
# COMPACT_ATOMS: atom_id res chain seq x y z
N MET A 1 22.25 5.16 -14.37
CA MET A 1 23.19 4.15 -13.84
C MET A 1 22.40 3.02 -13.19
N PRO A 2 22.72 1.79 -13.49
CA PRO A 2 22.11 0.71 -12.74
C PRO A 2 22.55 0.84 -11.27
N THR A 3 21.59 0.72 -10.37
CA THR A 3 21.87 0.65 -8.94
C THR A 3 22.58 -0.67 -8.64
N ASN A 4 23.64 -0.61 -7.85
CA ASN A 4 24.36 -1.80 -7.37
C ASN A 4 23.70 -2.37 -6.10
N ASP A 5 22.39 -2.15 -5.94
CA ASP A 5 21.66 -2.63 -4.79
C ASP A 5 21.44 -4.13 -4.92
N ILE A 6 21.74 -4.83 -3.85
CA ILE A 6 21.47 -6.26 -3.73
C ILE A 6 20.42 -6.49 -2.65
N ASN A 7 19.77 -7.66 -2.70
CA ASN A 7 18.90 -8.06 -1.61
C ASN A 7 19.71 -8.16 -0.31
N PRO A 8 19.11 -7.83 0.84
CA PRO A 8 19.77 -7.97 2.13
C PRO A 8 20.29 -9.39 2.33
N VAL A 9 21.51 -9.50 2.82
CA VAL A 9 22.15 -10.77 3.16
C VAL A 9 22.12 -10.93 4.66
N PHE A 10 21.66 -12.10 5.14
CA PHE A 10 21.56 -12.39 6.55
C PHE A 10 22.39 -13.65 6.89
N LYS A 11 22.95 -13.64 8.08
CA LYS A 11 23.64 -14.80 8.67
C LYS A 11 22.88 -15.22 9.92
N TYR A 12 22.62 -16.51 10.06
CA TYR A 12 22.04 -17.06 11.28
C TYR A 12 23.13 -17.33 12.29
N GLN A 13 23.08 -16.63 13.43
CA GLN A 13 24.02 -16.86 14.54
C GLN A 13 23.35 -16.50 15.87
N ASN A 14 23.73 -17.21 16.93
CA ASN A 14 23.18 -16.99 18.28
C ASN A 14 21.64 -17.03 18.31
N ASN A 15 21.05 -17.98 17.59
CA ASN A 15 19.60 -18.18 17.46
C ASN A 15 18.83 -17.01 16.83
N GLN A 16 19.48 -16.16 16.04
CA GLN A 16 18.82 -15.07 15.33
C GLN A 16 19.46 -14.80 13.97
N TRP A 17 18.67 -14.20 13.08
CA TRP A 17 19.16 -13.72 11.79
C TRP A 17 19.77 -12.34 11.94
N VAL A 18 21.03 -12.21 11.54
CA VAL A 18 21.77 -10.95 11.62
C VAL A 18 22.08 -10.47 10.20
N LYS A 19 21.72 -9.21 9.92
CA LYS A 19 22.01 -8.58 8.65
C LYS A 19 23.52 -8.43 8.48
N GLN A 20 24.02 -8.79 7.30
CA GLN A 20 25.44 -8.70 6.95
C GLN A 20 25.70 -7.62 5.91
N ASP A 21 26.84 -6.98 5.99
CA ASP A 21 27.37 -6.14 4.93
C ASP A 21 27.94 -7.01 3.82
N ALA A 22 27.73 -6.60 2.58
CA ALA A 22 28.30 -7.23 1.40
C ALA A 22 29.34 -6.32 0.77
N PHE A 23 30.41 -6.90 0.23
CA PHE A 23 31.52 -6.18 -0.40
C PHE A 23 31.86 -6.83 -1.73
N ARG A 24 32.37 -6.01 -2.67
CA ARG A 24 33.01 -6.49 -3.89
C ARG A 24 34.45 -6.00 -3.92
N PHE A 25 35.34 -6.78 -4.55
CA PHE A 25 36.73 -6.36 -4.77
C PHE A 25 36.86 -5.74 -6.17
N GLU A 26 37.31 -4.51 -6.23
CA GLU A 26 37.42 -3.76 -7.47
C GLU A 26 38.60 -2.81 -7.38
N ASN A 27 39.42 -2.75 -8.45
CA ASN A 27 40.60 -1.88 -8.54
C ASN A 27 41.54 -1.96 -7.33
N GLY A 28 41.77 -3.16 -6.81
CA GLY A 28 42.66 -3.41 -5.68
C GLY A 28 42.14 -3.07 -4.32
N GLN A 29 40.81 -2.80 -4.18
CA GLN A 29 40.20 -2.49 -2.89
C GLN A 29 38.83 -3.10 -2.73
N TRP A 30 38.41 -3.29 -1.46
CA TRP A 30 37.08 -3.74 -1.11
C TRP A 30 36.11 -2.56 -1.06
N ILE A 31 35.01 -2.65 -1.80
CA ILE A 31 33.98 -1.63 -1.86
C ILE A 31 32.70 -2.23 -1.26
N LYS A 32 32.11 -1.53 -0.29
CA LYS A 32 30.82 -1.93 0.30
C LYS A 32 29.72 -1.81 -0.74
N ILE A 33 28.94 -2.90 -0.92
CA ILE A 33 27.77 -2.90 -1.77
C ILE A 33 26.57 -2.44 -0.93
N SER A 34 25.83 -1.45 -1.45
CA SER A 34 24.59 -1.02 -0.81
C SER A 34 23.59 -2.15 -0.81
N THR A 35 23.03 -2.46 0.36
CA THR A 35 21.93 -3.42 0.46
C THR A 35 20.62 -2.70 0.15
N LYS A 36 19.73 -3.42 -0.56
CA LYS A 36 18.39 -2.93 -0.83
C LYS A 36 17.67 -2.70 0.51
N THR A 37 17.21 -1.48 0.75
CA THR A 37 16.33 -1.19 1.88
C THR A 37 14.99 -1.87 1.64
N VAL A 38 14.26 -2.18 2.72
CA VAL A 38 12.87 -2.61 2.59
C VAL A 38 12.12 -1.44 1.97
N ASP A 39 11.65 -1.61 0.73
CA ASP A 39 10.92 -0.56 0.03
C ASP A 39 9.57 -0.37 0.68
N THR A 40 9.17 0.87 0.82
CA THR A 40 7.87 1.27 1.33
C THR A 40 7.15 2.14 0.30
N TYR A 41 5.84 2.21 0.43
CA TYR A 41 5.03 3.16 -0.32
C TYR A 41 4.03 3.83 0.62
N THR A 42 3.64 5.06 0.28
CA THR A 42 2.68 5.84 1.06
C THR A 42 1.36 5.94 0.31
N VAL A 43 0.27 5.80 1.01
CA VAL A 43 -1.07 5.99 0.46
C VAL A 43 -1.78 7.08 1.23
N ASN A 44 -2.22 8.10 0.51
CA ASN A 44 -3.12 9.12 1.00
C ASN A 44 -4.52 8.80 0.48
N TRP A 45 -5.48 8.64 1.37
CA TRP A 45 -6.84 8.29 0.99
C TRP A 45 -7.86 9.26 1.56
N SER A 46 -8.95 9.43 0.83
CA SER A 46 -10.09 10.26 1.25
C SER A 46 -11.40 9.65 0.76
N THR A 47 -12.45 9.90 1.51
CA THR A 47 -13.79 9.39 1.18
C THR A 47 -14.79 10.53 0.99
N ASN A 48 -15.69 10.34 0.01
CA ASN A 48 -16.87 11.17 -0.21
C ASN A 48 -18.12 10.28 -0.07
N ALA A 49 -18.77 10.37 1.09
CA ALA A 49 -19.97 9.58 1.37
C ALA A 49 -21.21 10.33 0.86
N THR A 50 -21.58 10.09 -0.40
CA THR A 50 -22.79 10.68 -1.03
C THR A 50 -24.01 9.78 -1.00
N HIS A 51 -23.81 8.48 -1.05
CA HIS A 51 -24.88 7.48 -1.14
C HIS A 51 -24.83 6.46 0.01
N GLY A 52 -23.82 6.51 0.85
CA GLY A 52 -23.64 5.57 1.94
C GLY A 52 -22.69 6.09 2.98
N SER A 53 -22.38 5.22 3.94
CA SER A 53 -21.40 5.49 4.97
C SER A 53 -20.13 4.70 4.72
N PHE A 54 -19.00 5.35 4.90
CA PHE A 54 -17.73 4.65 4.90
C PHE A 54 -17.49 3.98 6.25
N TYR A 55 -16.98 2.76 6.25
CA TYR A 55 -16.66 2.03 7.46
C TYR A 55 -15.18 1.79 7.63
N GLU A 56 -14.55 1.20 6.61
CA GLU A 56 -13.20 0.68 6.77
C GLU A 56 -12.47 0.64 5.45
N ILE A 57 -11.19 1.01 5.47
CA ILE A 57 -10.26 0.73 4.39
C ILE A 57 -9.06 -0.02 4.96
N THR A 58 -8.64 -1.09 4.29
CA THR A 58 -7.42 -1.84 4.59
C THR A 58 -6.47 -1.71 3.41
N ILE A 59 -5.25 -1.27 3.66
CA ILE A 59 -4.26 -1.02 2.60
C ILE A 59 -2.99 -1.80 2.94
N GLY A 60 -2.65 -2.78 2.11
CA GLY A 60 -1.45 -3.59 2.26
C GLY A 60 -1.33 -4.17 3.66
N ASP A 61 -0.21 -3.91 4.31
CA ASP A 61 0.09 -4.36 5.68
C ASP A 61 -0.17 -3.28 6.75
N SER A 62 -0.86 -2.18 6.41
CA SER A 62 -1.10 -1.08 7.35
C SER A 62 -2.22 -1.33 8.36
N GLY A 63 -3.01 -2.40 8.18
CA GLY A 63 -4.20 -2.66 8.98
C GLY A 63 -5.44 -1.89 8.50
N SER A 64 -6.48 -1.90 9.32
CA SER A 64 -7.77 -1.29 9.00
C SER A 64 -7.89 0.13 9.57
N HIS A 65 -8.50 1.01 8.79
CA HIS A 65 -8.71 2.42 9.11
C HIS A 65 -10.18 2.78 8.88
N THR A 66 -10.78 3.53 9.80
CA THR A 66 -12.21 3.88 9.77
C THR A 66 -12.47 5.38 9.63
N GLU A 67 -11.44 6.18 9.55
CA GLU A 67 -11.56 7.63 9.37
C GLU A 67 -11.93 7.99 7.93
N GLY A 68 -12.53 9.15 7.72
CA GLY A 68 -12.94 9.63 6.39
C GLY A 68 -11.77 9.98 5.47
N SER A 69 -10.57 10.17 6.02
CA SER A 69 -9.34 10.38 5.28
C SER A 69 -8.12 10.03 6.14
N GLY A 70 -7.03 9.72 5.50
CA GLY A 70 -5.81 9.40 6.22
C GLY A 70 -4.61 9.21 5.31
N SER A 71 -3.48 8.91 5.94
CA SER A 71 -2.23 8.59 5.26
C SER A 71 -1.58 7.41 5.98
N VAL A 72 -1.14 6.42 5.21
CA VAL A 72 -0.48 5.23 5.73
C VAL A 72 0.76 4.92 4.92
N THR A 73 1.73 4.30 5.58
CA THR A 73 2.93 3.78 4.93
C THR A 73 2.91 2.27 5.02
N CYS A 74 3.01 1.61 3.88
CA CYS A 74 3.02 0.16 3.76
C CYS A 74 4.38 -0.32 3.27
N THR A 75 4.69 -1.59 3.53
CA THR A 75 5.88 -2.22 2.96
C THR A 75 5.52 -2.90 1.64
N VAL A 76 6.43 -2.87 0.69
CA VAL A 76 6.26 -3.58 -0.60
C VAL A 76 6.07 -5.08 -0.37
N ASN A 77 6.74 -5.65 0.63
CA ASN A 77 6.60 -7.07 0.97
C ASN A 77 5.23 -7.40 1.57
N GLY A 78 4.53 -6.42 2.15
CA GLY A 78 3.15 -6.56 2.63
C GLY A 78 2.11 -6.57 1.52
N GLY A 79 2.54 -6.32 0.28
CA GLY A 79 1.68 -6.32 -0.89
C GLY A 79 0.99 -4.99 -1.16
N TYR A 80 0.22 -4.97 -2.24
CA TYR A 80 -0.46 -3.78 -2.75
C TYR A 80 -1.99 -3.90 -2.70
N SER A 81 -2.51 -4.80 -1.88
CA SER A 81 -3.95 -5.04 -1.77
C SER A 81 -4.66 -3.88 -1.08
N VAL A 82 -5.84 -3.55 -1.58
CA VAL A 82 -6.75 -2.58 -0.96
C VAL A 82 -8.11 -3.24 -0.83
N LEU A 83 -8.70 -3.14 0.36
CA LEU A 83 -10.08 -3.55 0.64
C LEU A 83 -10.82 -2.33 1.19
N ILE A 84 -11.93 -1.99 0.52
CA ILE A 84 -12.86 -0.96 0.99
C ILE A 84 -14.13 -1.67 1.43
N TYR A 85 -14.49 -1.51 2.70
CA TYR A 85 -15.73 -1.97 3.27
C TYR A 85 -16.63 -0.77 3.56
N ALA A 86 -17.79 -0.73 2.91
CA ALA A 86 -18.70 0.42 2.96
C ALA A 86 -20.15 -0.03 2.98
N GLY A 87 -21.02 0.85 3.41
CA GLY A 87 -22.44 0.53 3.43
C GLY A 87 -23.35 1.75 3.54
N SER A 88 -24.64 1.51 3.34
CA SER A 88 -25.67 2.54 3.29
C SER A 88 -26.32 2.84 4.65
N THR A 89 -26.16 1.97 5.63
CA THR A 89 -26.92 2.08 6.89
C THR A 89 -26.18 2.81 8.02
N GLY A 90 -24.87 3.01 7.88
CA GLY A 90 -24.06 3.53 8.98
C GLY A 90 -23.82 2.53 10.12
N ASN A 91 -24.21 1.28 9.97
CA ASN A 91 -24.05 0.23 10.97
C ASN A 91 -23.07 -0.84 10.49
N PRO A 92 -21.86 -0.97 11.09
CA PRO A 92 -20.86 -1.96 10.69
C PRO A 92 -21.32 -3.42 10.82
N GLU A 93 -22.25 -3.72 11.74
CA GLU A 93 -22.79 -5.07 11.92
C GLU A 93 -23.80 -5.46 10.83
N ASN A 94 -24.44 -4.46 10.23
CA ASN A 94 -25.39 -4.64 9.13
C ASN A 94 -25.25 -3.48 8.14
N PRO A 95 -24.18 -3.48 7.34
CA PRO A 95 -23.80 -2.31 6.54
C PRO A 95 -24.78 -1.99 5.41
N GLY A 96 -25.54 -2.97 4.94
CA GLY A 96 -26.31 -2.81 3.70
C GLY A 96 -25.39 -2.79 2.48
N VAL A 97 -25.89 -2.25 1.38
CA VAL A 97 -25.12 -2.10 0.14
C VAL A 97 -25.19 -0.65 -0.33
N THR A 98 -24.13 -0.22 -1.02
CA THR A 98 -24.04 1.10 -1.64
C THR A 98 -23.25 1.02 -2.94
N ASP A 99 -23.28 2.08 -3.72
CA ASP A 99 -22.39 2.18 -4.88
C ASP A 99 -21.01 2.61 -4.37
N ILE A 100 -19.97 1.91 -4.81
CA ILE A 100 -18.59 2.17 -4.41
C ILE A 100 -17.79 2.46 -5.66
N GLU A 101 -17.26 3.67 -5.76
CA GLU A 101 -16.35 4.10 -6.81
C GLU A 101 -15.02 4.46 -6.19
N TYR A 102 -13.92 4.11 -6.86
CA TYR A 102 -12.59 4.51 -6.41
C TYR A 102 -11.71 4.92 -7.58
N ILE A 103 -10.87 5.90 -7.32
CA ILE A 103 -9.88 6.42 -8.27
C ILE A 103 -8.52 6.39 -7.58
N VAL A 104 -7.54 5.77 -8.22
CA VAL A 104 -6.16 5.74 -7.75
C VAL A 104 -5.30 6.58 -8.66
N LYS A 105 -4.55 7.49 -8.09
CA LYS A 105 -3.62 8.37 -8.80
C LYS A 105 -2.21 8.25 -8.23
N ASP A 106 -1.22 8.61 -9.04
CA ASP A 106 0.14 8.79 -8.58
C ASP A 106 0.34 10.16 -7.87
N SER A 107 1.55 10.44 -7.40
CA SER A 107 1.87 11.71 -6.71
C SER A 107 1.79 12.94 -7.63
N SER A 108 1.78 12.76 -8.93
CA SER A 108 1.58 13.81 -9.94
C SER A 108 0.14 13.94 -10.39
N GLU A 109 -0.79 13.26 -9.69
CA GLU A 109 -2.23 13.23 -9.99
C GLU A 109 -2.60 12.56 -11.30
N ASN A 110 -1.72 11.77 -11.91
CA ASN A 110 -2.07 10.94 -13.04
C ASN A 110 -2.92 9.77 -12.59
N GLU A 111 -4.02 9.53 -13.27
CA GLU A 111 -4.91 8.40 -12.97
C GLU A 111 -4.25 7.08 -13.35
N LEU A 112 -4.17 6.17 -12.39
CA LEU A 112 -3.61 4.83 -12.54
C LEU A 112 -4.70 3.76 -12.63
N LEU A 113 -5.81 3.97 -11.92
CA LEU A 113 -6.89 3.01 -11.83
C LEU A 113 -8.19 3.75 -11.48
N HIS A 114 -9.29 3.35 -12.14
CA HIS A 114 -10.62 3.89 -11.86
C HIS A 114 -11.64 2.78 -12.09
N ASN A 115 -12.45 2.51 -11.10
CA ASN A 115 -13.51 1.50 -11.20
C ASN A 115 -14.68 1.84 -10.27
N SER A 116 -15.82 1.20 -10.53
CA SER A 116 -17.02 1.34 -9.70
C SER A 116 -17.78 0.01 -9.62
N GLU A 117 -18.38 -0.24 -8.46
CA GLU A 117 -19.24 -1.38 -8.19
C GLU A 117 -20.57 -0.87 -7.64
N SER A 118 -21.67 -1.29 -8.25
CA SER A 118 -23.02 -0.92 -7.80
C SER A 118 -23.57 -1.93 -6.82
N SER A 119 -24.27 -1.44 -5.80
CA SER A 119 -24.95 -2.29 -4.79
C SER A 119 -23.98 -3.28 -4.14
N ALA A 120 -22.81 -2.81 -3.75
CA ALA A 120 -21.78 -3.60 -3.11
C ALA A 120 -21.65 -3.23 -1.63
N SER A 121 -21.19 -4.16 -0.81
CA SER A 121 -20.80 -3.93 0.58
C SER A 121 -19.29 -3.80 0.72
N SER A 122 -18.53 -4.28 -0.26
CA SER A 122 -17.08 -4.16 -0.29
C SER A 122 -16.56 -4.26 -1.71
N VAL A 123 -15.41 -3.68 -1.93
CA VAL A 123 -14.59 -3.87 -3.14
C VAL A 123 -13.16 -4.14 -2.73
N SER A 124 -12.48 -4.98 -3.51
CA SER A 124 -11.06 -5.23 -3.33
C SER A 124 -10.33 -5.09 -4.66
N PHE A 125 -9.12 -4.57 -4.61
CA PHE A 125 -8.28 -4.38 -5.79
C PHE A 125 -6.80 -4.32 -5.39
N TYR A 126 -5.92 -4.30 -6.38
CA TYR A 126 -4.49 -4.13 -6.17
C TYR A 126 -4.04 -2.79 -6.74
N LEU A 127 -3.20 -2.09 -5.99
CA LEU A 127 -2.50 -0.91 -6.48
C LEU A 127 -1.49 -1.33 -7.55
N PRO A 128 -1.39 -0.60 -8.67
CA PRO A 128 -0.32 -0.83 -9.64
C PRO A 128 1.06 -0.68 -8.97
N SER A 129 1.92 -1.67 -9.10
CA SER A 129 3.26 -1.64 -8.52
C SER A 129 4.18 -0.64 -9.23
N GLY A 130 5.25 -0.23 -8.57
CA GLY A 130 6.29 0.63 -9.17
C GLY A 130 6.18 2.12 -8.80
N TYR A 131 5.27 2.48 -7.92
CA TYR A 131 5.11 3.86 -7.42
C TYR A 131 5.46 3.93 -5.93
N ASN A 132 6.02 5.05 -5.50
CA ASN A 132 6.35 5.30 -4.09
C ASN A 132 5.18 5.92 -3.31
N SER A 133 4.19 6.46 -4.02
CA SER A 133 3.07 7.17 -3.42
C SER A 133 1.83 7.02 -4.28
N TYR A 134 0.68 6.88 -3.60
CA TYR A 134 -0.63 6.78 -4.24
C TYR A 134 -1.60 7.72 -3.55
N ILE A 135 -2.56 8.21 -4.33
CA ILE A 135 -3.71 8.97 -3.84
C ILE A 135 -4.96 8.19 -4.20
N ILE A 136 -5.74 7.78 -3.20
CA ILE A 136 -7.00 7.05 -3.41
C ILE A 136 -8.15 7.97 -3.03
N THR A 137 -9.07 8.19 -3.96
CA THR A 137 -10.33 8.87 -3.69
C THR A 137 -11.47 7.85 -3.79
N ILE A 138 -12.29 7.76 -2.76
CA ILE A 138 -13.37 6.80 -2.62
C ILE A 138 -14.68 7.57 -2.56
N TYR A 139 -15.61 7.16 -3.40
CA TYR A 139 -17.00 7.67 -3.42
C TYR A 139 -17.94 6.53 -3.00
N VAL A 140 -18.73 6.77 -1.98
CA VAL A 140 -19.73 5.82 -1.44
C VAL A 140 -21.06 6.49 -1.15
#